data_be1089b888f75b52820bc4a5addaecf1
#
_entry.id   be1089b888f75b52820bc4a5addaecf1
#
_cell.length_a   1.000
_cell.length_b   1.000
_cell.length_c   1.000
_cell.angle_alpha   90.00
_cell.angle_beta   90.00
_cell.angle_gamma   90.00
#
_symmetry.space_group_name_H-M   'P 1'
#
loop_
_entity.id
_entity.type
_entity.pdbx_description
1 polymer ?
#
loop_
_entity_poly.entity_id
_entity_poly.type
_entity_poly.pdbx_seq_one_letter_code
_entity_poly.pdbx_strand_id
1 'polypeptide(L)'
;MDTASLAEPTTGETIATLRQWSEEYRLALAGSYIACETASEGRKPSYYNRAFFLTPEGNTYYYDKRHLFRMGHETEHFTSGNRRPIIRYRGWNILLLVCYDLRFPVWSRNTSNEYDLLIYVANWPIPRRKVWDILLQARALENISYVCGVNRIGKDGRDIPHSGGSVVYSPKG
;
A
#
# COMPACT_ATOMS: atom_id res chain seq x y z
N MET A 1 12.70 -6.91 -12.04
CA MET A 1 13.07 -5.97 -10.94
C MET A 1 14.13 -6.65 -10.10
N ASP A 2 15.21 -5.96 -9.78
CA ASP A 2 16.20 -6.50 -8.84
C ASP A 2 15.69 -6.27 -7.41
N THR A 3 14.88 -7.22 -6.94
CA THR A 3 14.24 -7.14 -5.63
C THR A 3 15.26 -7.18 -4.49
N ALA A 4 16.32 -7.95 -4.66
CA ALA A 4 17.32 -8.14 -3.60
C ALA A 4 18.15 -6.87 -3.34
N SER A 5 18.50 -6.13 -4.41
CA SER A 5 19.29 -4.89 -4.27
C SER A 5 18.47 -3.69 -3.76
N LEU A 6 17.14 -3.73 -3.92
CA LEU A 6 16.24 -2.64 -3.55
C LEU A 6 15.52 -2.88 -2.22
N ALA A 7 15.62 -4.09 -1.67
CA ALA A 7 14.89 -4.44 -0.46
C ALA A 7 15.60 -3.95 0.81
N GLU A 8 14.82 -3.42 1.72
CA GLU A 8 15.30 -2.96 3.02
C GLU A 8 14.59 -3.70 4.17
N PRO A 9 15.26 -3.93 5.30
CA PRO A 9 14.58 -4.38 6.52
C PRO A 9 13.69 -3.25 7.09
N THR A 10 12.85 -3.57 8.05
CA THR A 10 12.00 -2.57 8.75
C THR A 10 12.80 -1.53 9.53
N THR A 11 14.11 -1.78 9.74
CA THR A 11 15.08 -0.87 10.34
C THR A 11 15.94 -0.15 9.30
N GLY A 12 15.61 -0.28 8.00
CA GLY A 12 16.36 0.31 6.90
C GLY A 12 16.24 1.83 6.82
N GLU A 13 17.08 2.41 5.96
CA GLU A 13 17.22 3.86 5.82
C GLU A 13 15.92 4.55 5.40
N THR A 14 15.16 3.94 4.48
CA THR A 14 13.88 4.50 4.00
C THR A 14 12.91 4.70 5.15
N ILE A 15 12.67 3.68 5.98
CA ILE A 15 11.74 3.77 7.11
C ILE A 15 12.28 4.70 8.21
N ALA A 16 13.59 4.70 8.46
CA ALA A 16 14.23 5.60 9.43
C ALA A 16 14.04 7.07 9.03
N THR A 17 14.33 7.41 7.78
CA THR A 17 14.17 8.77 7.24
C THR A 17 12.71 9.22 7.27
N LEU A 18 11.79 8.38 6.82
CA LEU A 18 10.37 8.71 6.81
C LEU A 18 9.80 8.88 8.23
N ARG A 19 10.31 8.13 9.20
CA ARG A 19 9.94 8.30 10.60
C ARG A 19 10.40 9.66 11.12
N GLN A 20 11.67 10.03 10.86
CA GLN A 20 12.19 11.35 11.20
C GLN A 20 11.32 12.47 10.59
N TRP A 21 10.96 12.38 9.32
CA TRP A 21 10.06 13.36 8.69
C TRP A 21 8.67 13.38 9.31
N SER A 22 8.11 12.21 9.63
CA SER A 22 6.80 12.13 10.30
C SER A 22 6.80 12.89 11.64
N GLU A 23 7.86 12.76 12.43
CA GLU A 23 8.05 13.46 13.71
C GLU A 23 8.30 14.95 13.50
N GLU A 24 9.24 15.32 12.63
CA GLU A 24 9.65 16.70 12.34
C GLU A 24 8.47 17.55 11.82
N TYR A 25 7.74 17.03 10.84
CA TYR A 25 6.62 17.74 10.22
C TYR A 25 5.28 17.50 10.91
N ARG A 26 5.23 16.65 11.94
CA ARG A 26 4.01 16.25 12.67
C ARG A 26 2.93 15.69 11.76
N LEU A 27 3.32 14.92 10.75
CA LEU A 27 2.44 14.32 9.75
C LEU A 27 2.48 12.79 9.82
N ALA A 28 1.31 12.16 9.69
CA ALA A 28 1.29 10.73 9.39
C ALA A 28 1.69 10.52 7.93
N LEU A 29 2.54 9.52 7.66
CA LEU A 29 3.03 9.17 6.35
C LEU A 29 2.59 7.75 5.99
N ALA A 30 2.08 7.57 4.77
CA ALA A 30 1.73 6.26 4.24
C ALA A 30 2.37 6.04 2.86
N GLY A 31 2.85 4.84 2.63
CA GLY A 31 3.49 4.46 1.37
C GLY A 31 3.73 2.97 1.28
N SER A 32 4.53 2.55 0.31
CA SER A 32 5.01 1.16 0.23
C SER A 32 6.45 1.09 -0.27
N TYR A 33 7.16 0.06 0.15
CA TYR A 33 8.54 -0.21 -0.22
C TYR A 33 8.76 -1.72 -0.39
N ILE A 34 9.92 -2.10 -0.88
CA ILE A 34 10.32 -3.50 -0.93
C ILE A 34 10.96 -3.86 0.40
N ALA A 35 10.25 -4.64 1.21
CA ALA A 35 10.76 -5.10 2.49
C ALA A 35 11.47 -6.45 2.35
N CYS A 36 12.55 -6.65 3.13
CA CYS A 36 13.14 -7.96 3.33
C CYS A 36 13.06 -8.38 4.80
N GLU A 37 12.82 -9.67 5.00
CA GLU A 37 12.96 -10.33 6.29
C GLU A 37 14.05 -11.38 6.18
N THR A 38 15.08 -11.21 7.01
CA THR A 38 16.15 -12.21 7.14
C THR A 38 15.55 -13.46 7.77
N ALA A 39 15.75 -14.57 7.10
CA ALA A 39 15.35 -15.86 7.66
C ALA A 39 16.33 -16.29 8.77
N SER A 40 15.85 -17.08 9.71
CA SER A 40 16.71 -17.87 10.61
C SER A 40 17.69 -18.75 9.81
N GLU A 41 18.83 -19.10 10.42
CA GLU A 41 19.93 -19.84 9.77
C GLU A 41 19.46 -20.91 8.76
N GLY A 42 20.00 -20.83 7.54
CA GLY A 42 19.77 -21.79 6.46
C GLY A 42 18.56 -21.54 5.55
N ARG A 43 17.75 -20.51 5.76
CA ARG A 43 16.65 -20.16 4.86
C ARG A 43 16.98 -18.92 4.01
N LYS A 44 16.42 -18.86 2.80
CA LYS A 44 16.51 -17.67 1.95
C LYS A 44 15.69 -16.52 2.54
N PRO A 45 16.13 -15.27 2.37
CA PRO A 45 15.34 -14.10 2.78
C PRO A 45 13.99 -14.06 2.04
N SER A 46 12.95 -13.59 2.73
CA SER A 46 11.65 -13.35 2.16
C SER A 46 11.50 -11.87 1.81
N TYR A 47 10.93 -11.59 0.64
CA TYR A 47 10.67 -10.24 0.18
C TYR A 47 9.18 -9.95 0.14
N TYR A 48 8.80 -8.72 0.48
CA TYR A 48 7.40 -8.27 0.53
C TYR A 48 7.24 -6.92 -0.18
N ASN A 49 6.14 -6.76 -0.90
CA ASN A 49 5.64 -5.44 -1.25
C ASN A 49 4.88 -4.93 -0.01
N ARG A 50 5.58 -4.20 0.86
CA ARG A 50 5.12 -3.81 2.21
C ARG A 50 4.66 -2.37 2.22
N ALA A 51 3.40 -2.15 2.56
CA ALA A 51 2.91 -0.82 2.91
C ALA A 51 3.24 -0.50 4.37
N PHE A 52 3.40 0.78 4.63
CA PHE A 52 3.62 1.34 5.97
C PHE A 52 2.66 2.49 6.24
N PHE A 53 2.33 2.67 7.51
CA PHE A 53 1.70 3.87 8.04
C PHE A 53 2.47 4.28 9.28
N LEU A 54 3.11 5.45 9.21
CA LEU A 54 3.92 6.03 10.28
C LEU A 54 3.15 7.19 10.91
N THR A 55 3.20 7.29 12.23
CA THR A 55 2.60 8.43 12.93
C THR A 55 3.67 9.28 13.61
N PRO A 56 3.44 10.58 13.78
CA PRO A 56 4.39 11.47 14.45
C PRO A 56 4.66 11.11 15.91
N GLU A 57 3.80 10.28 16.52
CA GLU A 57 3.99 9.73 17.87
C GLU A 57 4.90 8.50 17.89
N GLY A 58 5.52 8.13 16.74
CA GLY A 58 6.46 7.02 16.60
C GLY A 58 5.83 5.65 16.33
N ASN A 59 4.50 5.55 16.22
CA ASN A 59 3.86 4.27 15.89
C ASN A 59 4.08 3.92 14.41
N THR A 60 4.33 2.64 14.14
CA THR A 60 4.52 2.12 12.80
C THR A 60 3.61 0.91 12.59
N TYR A 61 2.83 0.94 11.53
CA TYR A 61 1.96 -0.16 11.12
C TYR A 61 2.41 -0.65 9.74
N TYR A 62 2.37 -1.97 9.54
CA TYR A 62 2.77 -2.61 8.28
C TYR A 62 1.65 -3.47 7.72
N TYR A 63 1.56 -3.49 6.39
CA TYR A 63 0.72 -4.38 5.63
C TYR A 63 1.50 -4.99 4.47
N ASP A 64 1.58 -6.30 4.39
CA ASP A 64 2.16 -7.00 3.25
C ASP A 64 1.07 -7.28 2.21
N LYS A 65 1.32 -6.85 0.99
CA LYS A 65 0.39 -6.99 -0.13
C LYS A 65 -0.13 -8.42 -0.26
N ARG A 66 -1.45 -8.56 -0.23
CA ARG A 66 -2.12 -9.87 -0.31
C ARG A 66 -2.11 -10.41 -1.74
N HIS A 67 -2.51 -9.59 -2.72
CA HIS A 67 -2.70 -10.04 -4.09
C HIS A 67 -1.53 -9.57 -4.96
N LEU A 68 -0.59 -10.48 -5.19
CA LEU A 68 0.56 -10.23 -6.04
C LEU A 68 0.17 -10.18 -7.51
N PHE A 69 0.72 -9.23 -8.26
CA PHE A 69 0.40 -9.01 -9.67
C PHE A 69 1.21 -9.96 -10.56
N ARG A 70 0.61 -11.09 -10.96
CA ARG A 70 1.26 -12.14 -11.76
C ARG A 70 1.80 -11.63 -13.10
N MET A 71 1.04 -10.77 -13.81
CA MET A 71 1.47 -10.20 -15.09
C MET A 71 2.69 -9.26 -14.93
N GLY A 72 2.99 -8.79 -13.74
CA GLY A 72 4.18 -8.04 -13.38
C GLY A 72 5.28 -8.90 -12.77
N HIS A 73 5.14 -10.22 -12.77
CA HIS A 73 6.06 -11.19 -12.18
C HIS A 73 6.25 -11.03 -10.66
N GLU A 74 5.34 -10.36 -9.97
CA GLU A 74 5.46 -10.17 -8.51
C GLU A 74 5.48 -11.51 -7.76
N THR A 75 4.78 -12.53 -8.23
CA THR A 75 4.74 -13.87 -7.62
C THR A 75 6.05 -14.63 -7.65
N GLU A 76 7.00 -14.19 -8.48
CA GLU A 76 8.35 -14.78 -8.59
C GLU A 76 9.33 -14.14 -7.60
N HIS A 77 8.99 -12.96 -7.08
CA HIS A 77 9.89 -12.14 -6.28
C HIS A 77 9.39 -11.89 -4.86
N PHE A 78 8.07 -11.86 -4.64
CA PHE A 78 7.47 -11.47 -3.36
C PHE A 78 6.69 -12.60 -2.73
N THR A 79 6.66 -12.60 -1.41
CA THR A 79 5.76 -13.39 -0.59
C THR A 79 4.48 -12.60 -0.34
N SER A 80 3.31 -13.24 -0.49
CA SER A 80 2.03 -12.59 -0.21
C SER A 80 1.75 -12.52 1.30
N GLY A 81 1.20 -11.38 1.74
CA GLY A 81 0.69 -11.24 3.09
C GLY A 81 -0.62 -12.00 3.33
N ASN A 82 -0.99 -12.16 4.59
CA ASN A 82 -2.24 -12.82 4.99
C ASN A 82 -2.99 -12.08 6.11
N ARG A 83 -2.52 -10.90 6.50
CA ARG A 83 -3.12 -10.07 7.55
C ARG A 83 -3.62 -8.77 6.94
N ARG A 84 -4.71 -8.26 7.49
CA ARG A 84 -5.36 -7.02 7.09
C ARG A 84 -5.61 -6.17 8.35
N PRO A 85 -4.57 -5.51 8.88
CA PRO A 85 -4.69 -4.72 10.11
C PRO A 85 -5.54 -3.48 9.88
N ILE A 86 -6.36 -3.13 10.87
CA ILE A 86 -7.02 -1.84 10.97
C ILE A 86 -6.16 -0.93 11.84
N ILE A 87 -5.78 0.21 11.29
CA ILE A 87 -4.95 1.23 11.94
C ILE A 87 -5.86 2.23 12.60
N ARG A 88 -5.67 2.47 13.90
CA ARG A 88 -6.41 3.51 14.63
C ARG A 88 -5.55 4.75 14.77
N TYR A 89 -5.99 5.84 14.17
CA TYR A 89 -5.26 7.10 14.19
C TYR A 89 -6.21 8.31 14.22
N ARG A 90 -6.06 9.16 15.24
CA ARG A 90 -6.83 10.40 15.45
C ARG A 90 -8.36 10.22 15.31
N GLY A 91 -8.89 9.15 15.86
CA GLY A 91 -10.32 8.84 15.82
C GLY A 91 -10.80 8.16 14.53
N TRP A 92 -9.93 7.89 13.57
CA TRP A 92 -10.21 7.16 12.34
C TRP A 92 -9.73 5.71 12.42
N ASN A 93 -10.53 4.81 11.89
CA ASN A 93 -10.13 3.44 11.59
C ASN A 93 -9.71 3.40 10.11
N ILE A 94 -8.47 3.05 9.85
CA ILE A 94 -7.88 3.13 8.51
C ILE A 94 -7.48 1.73 8.05
N LEU A 95 -7.91 1.34 6.85
CA LEU A 95 -7.39 0.17 6.14
C LEU A 95 -6.41 0.65 5.07
N LEU A 96 -5.18 0.08 5.05
CA LEU A 96 -4.16 0.37 4.06
C LEU A 96 -3.91 -0.86 3.18
N LEU A 97 -4.06 -0.70 1.87
CA LEU A 97 -3.89 -1.74 0.87
C LEU A 97 -2.94 -1.30 -0.26
N VAL A 98 -2.47 -2.25 -1.10
CA VAL A 98 -1.48 -1.96 -2.13
C VAL A 98 -1.99 -2.33 -3.52
N CYS A 99 -2.09 -1.31 -4.39
CA CYS A 99 -2.17 -1.42 -5.84
C CYS A 99 -3.18 -2.49 -6.32
N TYR A 100 -2.72 -3.68 -6.69
CA TYR A 100 -3.53 -4.76 -7.27
C TYR A 100 -4.61 -5.30 -6.32
N ASP A 101 -4.48 -5.08 -5.00
CA ASP A 101 -5.53 -5.41 -4.02
C ASP A 101 -6.86 -4.70 -4.35
N LEU A 102 -6.81 -3.54 -5.03
CA LEU A 102 -7.99 -2.81 -5.50
C LEU A 102 -8.93 -3.66 -6.36
N ARG A 103 -8.42 -4.68 -7.06
CA ARG A 103 -9.24 -5.58 -7.89
C ARG A 103 -10.01 -6.65 -7.10
N PHE A 104 -9.78 -6.75 -5.81
CA PHE A 104 -10.34 -7.81 -4.97
C PHE A 104 -11.33 -7.24 -3.95
N PRO A 105 -12.62 -7.09 -4.29
CA PRO A 105 -13.62 -6.48 -3.40
C PRO A 105 -13.79 -7.24 -2.09
N VAL A 106 -13.65 -8.55 -2.08
CA VAL A 106 -13.78 -9.36 -0.85
C VAL A 106 -12.71 -8.97 0.17
N TRP A 107 -11.48 -8.65 -0.29
CA TRP A 107 -10.39 -8.28 0.60
C TRP A 107 -10.53 -6.87 1.18
N SER A 108 -11.17 -5.98 0.44
CA SER A 108 -11.46 -4.60 0.86
C SER A 108 -12.84 -4.40 1.48
N ARG A 109 -13.64 -5.48 1.63
CA ARG A 109 -14.99 -5.37 2.20
C ARG A 109 -14.93 -4.80 3.62
N ASN A 110 -15.74 -3.78 3.87
CA ASN A 110 -15.94 -3.18 5.18
C ASN A 110 -16.94 -4.00 5.99
N THR A 111 -16.45 -5.07 6.60
CA THR A 111 -17.28 -5.97 7.38
C THR A 111 -17.52 -5.34 8.75
N SER A 112 -18.80 -5.22 9.15
CA SER A 112 -19.19 -4.64 10.44
C SER A 112 -18.67 -3.21 10.71
N ASN A 113 -18.49 -2.42 9.64
CA ASN A 113 -17.98 -1.04 9.71
C ASN A 113 -16.64 -0.92 10.44
N GLU A 114 -15.71 -1.82 10.13
CA GLU A 114 -14.40 -1.89 10.79
C GLU A 114 -13.44 -0.76 10.43
N TYR A 115 -13.67 -0.04 9.31
CA TYR A 115 -12.88 1.11 8.91
C TYR A 115 -13.73 2.27 8.36
N ASP A 116 -13.22 3.48 8.50
CA ASP A 116 -13.80 4.73 8.00
C ASP A 116 -13.11 5.21 6.72
N LEU A 117 -11.81 4.90 6.58
CA LEU A 117 -10.96 5.30 5.46
C LEU A 117 -10.19 4.09 4.91
N LEU A 118 -10.27 3.90 3.60
CA LEU A 118 -9.49 2.93 2.85
C LEU A 118 -8.45 3.65 2.00
N ILE A 119 -7.17 3.35 2.20
CA ILE A 119 -6.05 3.93 1.44
C ILE A 119 -5.46 2.87 0.51
N TYR A 120 -5.30 3.22 -0.78
CA TYR A 120 -4.51 2.45 -1.74
C TYR A 120 -3.28 3.24 -2.17
N VAL A 121 -2.09 2.68 -1.95
CA VAL A 121 -0.84 3.18 -2.54
C VAL A 121 -0.46 2.35 -3.75
N ALA A 122 -0.10 2.98 -4.87
CA ALA A 122 0.04 2.24 -6.13
C ALA A 122 1.09 2.79 -7.09
N ASN A 123 1.59 1.86 -7.93
CA ASN A 123 2.22 2.11 -9.22
C ASN A 123 1.25 1.59 -10.30
N TRP A 124 0.17 2.35 -10.58
CA TRP A 124 -0.88 1.96 -11.51
C TRP A 124 -0.68 2.63 -12.88
N PRO A 125 -0.39 1.86 -13.94
CA PRO A 125 0.02 2.43 -15.22
C PRO A 125 -1.14 2.97 -16.06
N ILE A 126 -0.82 3.89 -16.97
CA ILE A 126 -1.76 4.56 -17.88
C ILE A 126 -2.72 3.60 -18.61
N PRO A 127 -2.26 2.48 -19.22
CA PRO A 127 -3.17 1.59 -19.97
C PRO A 127 -4.32 1.02 -19.13
N ARG A 128 -4.21 1.06 -17.81
CA ARG A 128 -5.23 0.57 -16.88
C ARG A 128 -5.88 1.68 -16.05
N ARG A 129 -5.64 2.96 -16.41
CA ARG A 129 -6.13 4.12 -15.66
C ARG A 129 -7.65 4.11 -15.43
N LYS A 130 -8.44 3.80 -16.46
CA LYS A 130 -9.90 3.72 -16.34
C LYS A 130 -10.34 2.73 -15.24
N VAL A 131 -9.63 1.63 -15.09
CA VAL A 131 -9.94 0.64 -14.04
C VAL A 131 -9.64 1.19 -12.66
N TRP A 132 -8.56 1.95 -12.49
CA TRP A 132 -8.19 2.64 -11.26
C TRP A 132 -9.32 3.58 -10.82
N ASP A 133 -9.76 4.46 -11.71
CA ASP A 133 -10.78 5.46 -11.42
C ASP A 133 -12.12 4.81 -11.03
N ILE A 134 -12.59 3.83 -11.81
CA ILE A 134 -13.86 3.14 -11.56
C ILE A 134 -13.82 2.35 -10.24
N LEU A 135 -12.75 1.59 -10.01
CA LEU A 135 -12.72 0.72 -8.84
C LEU A 135 -12.53 1.49 -7.53
N LEU A 136 -11.79 2.60 -7.50
CA LEU A 136 -11.69 3.43 -6.29
C LEU A 136 -13.05 3.99 -5.89
N GLN A 137 -13.80 4.54 -6.87
CA GLN A 137 -15.14 5.04 -6.63
C GLN A 137 -16.09 3.92 -6.18
N ALA A 138 -16.04 2.75 -6.84
CA ALA A 138 -16.83 1.60 -6.44
C ALA A 138 -16.55 1.17 -4.99
N ARG A 139 -15.27 1.16 -4.57
CA ARG A 139 -14.91 0.83 -3.18
C ARG A 139 -15.49 1.81 -2.18
N ALA A 140 -15.55 3.11 -2.51
CA ALA A 140 -16.17 4.11 -1.65
C ALA A 140 -17.68 3.87 -1.49
N LEU A 141 -18.37 3.66 -2.60
CA LEU A 141 -19.83 3.46 -2.64
C LEU A 141 -20.26 2.16 -1.94
N GLU A 142 -19.63 1.03 -2.28
CA GLU A 142 -20.03 -0.29 -1.76
C GLU A 142 -19.71 -0.51 -0.28
N ASN A 143 -18.72 0.22 0.25
CA ASN A 143 -18.28 0.12 1.65
C ASN A 143 -18.74 1.28 2.53
N ILE A 144 -19.39 2.29 1.94
CA ILE A 144 -19.87 3.51 2.60
C ILE A 144 -18.74 4.15 3.41
N SER A 145 -17.54 4.26 2.80
CA SER A 145 -16.32 4.70 3.46
C SER A 145 -15.56 5.69 2.57
N TYR A 146 -14.72 6.53 3.17
CA TYR A 146 -13.78 7.32 2.39
C TYR A 146 -12.75 6.41 1.71
N VAL A 147 -12.40 6.71 0.45
CA VAL A 147 -11.35 5.98 -0.27
C VAL A 147 -10.33 6.96 -0.81
N CYS A 148 -9.07 6.79 -0.41
CA CYS A 148 -7.94 7.56 -0.88
C CYS A 148 -7.08 6.68 -1.79
N GLY A 149 -6.98 7.00 -3.07
CA GLY A 149 -6.07 6.37 -4.00
C GLY A 149 -4.86 7.27 -4.23
N VAL A 150 -3.65 6.77 -3.96
CA VAL A 150 -2.39 7.48 -4.20
C VAL A 150 -1.60 6.74 -5.27
N ASN A 151 -1.39 7.37 -6.41
CA ASN A 151 -0.70 6.77 -7.55
C ASN A 151 0.48 7.62 -8.01
N ARG A 152 1.56 6.96 -8.40
CA ARG A 152 2.76 7.63 -8.93
C ARG A 152 2.51 8.31 -10.27
N ILE A 153 3.41 9.23 -10.63
CA ILE A 153 3.57 9.83 -11.96
C ILE A 153 4.90 9.41 -12.59
N GLY A 154 5.08 9.73 -13.86
CA GLY A 154 6.32 9.48 -14.59
C GLY A 154 6.43 8.06 -15.12
N LYS A 155 7.62 7.66 -15.52
CA LYS A 155 7.93 6.30 -16.02
C LYS A 155 8.58 5.46 -14.95
N ASP A 156 8.37 4.16 -14.99
CA ASP A 156 9.10 3.21 -14.16
C ASP A 156 10.40 2.75 -14.85
N GLY A 157 11.17 1.89 -14.20
CA GLY A 157 12.42 1.35 -14.73
C GLY A 157 12.27 0.45 -15.97
N ARG A 158 11.05 0.23 -16.47
CA ARG A 158 10.72 -0.44 -17.73
C ARG A 158 10.08 0.51 -18.75
N ASP A 159 10.22 1.81 -18.56
CA ASP A 159 9.59 2.86 -19.38
C ASP A 159 8.06 2.83 -19.43
N ILE A 160 7.41 2.13 -18.50
CA ILE A 160 5.94 2.10 -18.41
C ILE A 160 5.46 3.44 -17.84
N PRO A 161 4.58 4.17 -18.55
CA PRO A 161 4.13 5.48 -18.11
C PRO A 161 3.02 5.37 -17.05
N HIS A 162 3.06 6.30 -16.09
CA HIS A 162 2.09 6.45 -15.01
C HIS A 162 1.59 7.91 -14.99
N SER A 163 0.28 8.11 -14.95
CA SER A 163 -0.35 9.43 -15.06
C SER A 163 -0.89 9.97 -13.72
N GLY A 164 -0.52 9.37 -12.60
CA GLY A 164 -1.09 9.77 -11.33
C GLY A 164 -2.58 9.42 -11.24
N GLY A 165 -3.42 10.43 -11.01
CA GLY A 165 -4.84 10.24 -10.70
C GLY A 165 -5.04 9.84 -9.25
N SER A 166 -4.22 10.41 -8.38
CA SER A 166 -4.49 10.37 -6.95
C SER A 166 -5.78 11.12 -6.66
N VAL A 167 -6.64 10.56 -5.82
CA VAL A 167 -8.00 11.06 -5.59
C VAL A 167 -8.50 10.60 -4.23
N VAL A 168 -9.41 11.38 -3.66
CA VAL A 168 -10.19 10.97 -2.48
C VAL A 168 -11.66 10.98 -2.88
N TYR A 169 -12.32 9.84 -2.67
CA TYR A 169 -13.77 9.71 -2.80
C TYR A 169 -14.43 9.75 -1.42
N SER A 170 -15.55 10.42 -1.33
CA SER A 170 -16.44 10.34 -0.17
C SER A 170 -17.25 9.04 -0.18
N PRO A 171 -17.95 8.68 0.92
CA PRO A 171 -18.87 7.55 0.94
C PRO A 171 -20.02 7.63 -0.09
N LYS A 172 -20.18 8.78 -0.73
CA LYS A 172 -21.19 9.00 -1.77
C LYS A 172 -20.64 8.91 -3.20
N GLY A 173 -19.35 8.61 -3.35
CA GLY A 173 -18.66 8.53 -4.64
C GLY A 173 -18.00 9.81 -5.10
#